data_e933b8d5a91125840b1a1c74357d80a2
#
_entry.id   e933b8d5a91125840b1a1c74357d80a2
#
_cell.length_a   1.000
_cell.length_b   1.000
_cell.length_c   1.000
_cell.angle_alpha   90.00
_cell.angle_beta   90.00
_cell.angle_gamma   90.00
#
_symmetry.space_group_name_H-M   'P 1'
#
loop_
_entity.id
_entity.type
_entity.pdbx_description
1 polymer ?
#
loop_
_entity_poly.entity_id
_entity_poly.type
_entity_poly.pdbx_seq_one_letter_code
_entity_poly.pdbx_strand_id
1 'polypeptide(L)'
;MTVIEIIREKVRNQEYEFALPHFFEEMANDDLVLADIETAIAQGRIRRRFSRDPRGPRYEVVGPGTNGRQVAVICRIKATGMLLFITTYLVE
;
A
#
# COMPACT_ATOMS: atom_id res chain seq x y z
N MET A 1 4.27 -12.11 14.27
CA MET A 1 4.34 -11.55 12.91
C MET A 1 4.11 -10.04 12.97
N THR A 2 4.97 -9.26 12.36
CA THR A 2 4.82 -7.80 12.34
C THR A 2 3.75 -7.39 11.32
N VAL A 3 3.27 -6.14 11.43
CA VAL A 3 2.26 -5.64 10.49
C VAL A 3 2.78 -5.64 9.06
N ILE A 4 4.03 -5.23 8.84
CA ILE A 4 4.59 -5.23 7.48
C ILE A 4 4.68 -6.64 6.90
N GLU A 5 4.97 -7.63 7.71
CA GLU A 5 5.00 -9.03 7.27
C GLU A 5 3.59 -9.51 6.89
N ILE A 6 2.57 -9.12 7.65
CA ILE A 6 1.17 -9.43 7.34
C ILE A 6 0.78 -8.79 6.01
N ILE A 7 1.12 -7.52 5.81
CA ILE A 7 0.83 -6.82 4.57
C ILE A 7 1.50 -7.50 3.38
N ARG A 8 2.77 -7.87 3.51
CA ARG A 8 3.51 -8.57 2.45
C ARG A 8 2.89 -9.92 2.10
N GLU A 9 2.46 -10.66 3.11
CA GLU A 9 1.81 -11.95 2.89
C GLU A 9 0.50 -11.79 2.13
N LYS A 10 -0.31 -10.78 2.47
CA LYS A 10 -1.55 -10.53 1.77
C LYS A 10 -1.32 -10.15 0.30
N VAL A 11 -0.28 -9.39 0.03
CA VAL A 11 0.08 -9.05 -1.35
C VAL A 11 0.50 -10.31 -2.12
N ARG A 12 1.35 -11.15 -1.52
CA ARG A 12 1.79 -12.40 -2.16
C ARG A 12 0.62 -13.34 -2.46
N ASN A 13 -0.36 -13.38 -1.57
CA ASN A 13 -1.52 -14.26 -1.70
C ASN A 13 -2.67 -13.63 -2.48
N GLN A 14 -2.48 -12.43 -3.00
CA GLN A 14 -3.50 -11.67 -3.74
C GLN A 14 -4.78 -11.46 -2.93
N GLU A 15 -4.63 -11.26 -1.63
CA GLU A 15 -5.73 -11.00 -0.71
C GLU A 15 -5.89 -9.50 -0.51
N TYR A 16 -6.13 -8.78 -1.60
CA TYR A 16 -6.25 -7.31 -1.54
C TYR A 16 -7.34 -6.78 -2.45
N GLU A 17 -7.75 -5.56 -2.14
CA GLU A 17 -8.76 -4.80 -2.87
C GLU A 17 -8.24 -3.38 -3.07
N PHE A 18 -8.85 -2.67 -4.02
CA PHE A 18 -8.50 -1.28 -4.30
C PHE A 18 -9.68 -0.36 -3.99
N ALA A 19 -9.41 0.83 -3.44
CA ALA A 19 -10.41 1.88 -3.31
C ALA A 19 -10.63 2.49 -4.70
N LEU A 20 -11.69 2.05 -5.39
CA LEU A 20 -11.99 2.42 -6.78
C LEU A 20 -12.91 3.61 -6.86
N PRO A 21 -12.75 4.48 -7.87
CA PRO A 21 -11.68 4.46 -8.89
C PRO A 21 -10.39 5.17 -8.44
N HIS A 22 -10.41 5.74 -7.26
CA HIS A 22 -9.38 6.65 -6.74
C HIS A 22 -7.96 6.10 -6.83
N PHE A 23 -7.75 4.84 -6.42
CA PHE A 23 -6.40 4.27 -6.37
C PHE A 23 -5.75 4.23 -7.75
N PHE A 24 -6.50 3.81 -8.77
CA PHE A 24 -5.98 3.74 -10.14
C PHE A 24 -5.75 5.12 -10.74
N GLU A 25 -6.58 6.10 -10.38
CA GLU A 25 -6.37 7.49 -10.80
C GLU A 25 -5.06 8.04 -10.23
N GLU A 26 -4.79 7.74 -8.96
CA GLU A 26 -3.55 8.17 -8.30
C GLU A 26 -2.32 7.49 -8.92
N MET A 27 -2.43 6.19 -9.25
CA MET A 27 -1.35 5.51 -9.96
C MET A 27 -1.05 6.18 -11.29
N ALA A 28 -2.08 6.47 -12.07
CA ALA A 28 -1.93 7.11 -13.37
C ALA A 28 -1.28 8.48 -13.28
N ASN A 29 -1.65 9.26 -12.25
CA ASN A 29 -1.10 10.61 -12.06
C ASN A 29 0.43 10.60 -11.90
N ASP A 30 0.98 9.55 -11.32
CA ASP A 30 2.42 9.45 -11.04
C ASP A 30 3.11 8.39 -11.92
N ASP A 31 2.45 7.94 -12.97
CA ASP A 31 2.98 6.91 -13.88
C ASP A 31 3.38 5.63 -13.15
N LEU A 32 2.58 5.23 -12.17
CA LEU A 32 2.80 4.00 -11.43
C LEU A 32 1.99 2.85 -12.02
N VAL A 33 2.56 1.66 -11.96
CA VAL A 33 1.88 0.41 -12.31
C VAL A 33 1.82 -0.50 -11.08
N LEU A 34 1.01 -1.54 -11.12
CA LEU A 34 0.84 -2.44 -9.99
C LEU A 34 2.16 -3.06 -9.51
N ALA A 35 3.06 -3.37 -10.44
CA ALA A 35 4.39 -3.90 -10.10
C ALA A 35 5.18 -2.95 -9.21
N ASP A 36 5.00 -1.63 -9.36
CA ASP A 36 5.65 -0.64 -8.48
C ASP A 36 5.12 -0.74 -7.06
N ILE A 37 3.82 -0.91 -6.91
CA ILE A 37 3.17 -1.07 -5.61
C ILE A 37 3.66 -2.34 -4.92
N GLU A 38 3.68 -3.44 -5.64
CA GLU A 38 4.13 -4.73 -5.11
C GLU A 38 5.59 -4.68 -4.68
N THR A 39 6.46 -4.08 -5.49
CA THR A 39 7.89 -3.94 -5.19
C THR A 39 8.10 -3.04 -3.98
N ALA A 40 7.38 -1.92 -3.90
CA ALA A 40 7.48 -1.00 -2.77
C ALA A 40 7.11 -1.70 -1.45
N ILE A 41 6.06 -2.51 -1.46
CA ILE A 41 5.64 -3.26 -0.27
C ILE A 41 6.66 -4.34 0.08
N ALA A 42 7.17 -5.07 -0.91
CA ALA A 42 8.12 -6.15 -0.68
C ALA A 42 9.43 -5.66 -0.07
N GLN A 43 9.90 -4.47 -0.47
CA GLN A 43 11.20 -3.95 -0.06
C GLN A 43 11.11 -2.75 0.89
N GLY A 44 9.90 -2.27 1.16
CA GLY A 44 9.69 -1.06 1.92
C GLY A 44 9.53 -1.26 3.41
N ARG A 45 9.11 -0.18 4.06
CA ARG A 45 8.85 -0.18 5.50
C ARG A 45 7.64 0.68 5.80
N ILE A 46 7.02 0.46 6.96
CA ILE A 46 5.95 1.33 7.44
C ILE A 46 6.60 2.61 7.95
N ARG A 47 6.26 3.75 7.34
CA ARG A 47 6.74 5.06 7.73
C ARG A 47 5.81 5.73 8.73
N ARG A 48 4.48 5.55 8.57
CA ARG A 48 3.47 6.15 9.45
C ARG A 48 2.35 5.16 9.73
N ARG A 49 1.76 5.33 10.92
CA ARG A 49 0.53 4.64 11.30
C ARG A 49 -0.50 5.69 11.68
N PHE A 50 -1.67 5.64 11.05
CA PHE A 50 -2.80 6.53 11.34
C PHE A 50 -3.82 5.72 12.15
N SER A 51 -3.83 5.91 13.47
CA SER A 51 -4.58 5.05 14.39
C SER A 51 -5.94 5.60 14.82
N ARG A 52 -6.32 6.80 14.35
CA ARG A 52 -7.57 7.45 14.77
C ARG A 52 -8.77 7.19 13.85
N ASP A 53 -8.61 6.37 12.82
CA ASP A 53 -9.71 6.03 11.93
C ASP A 53 -10.60 5.00 12.63
N PRO A 54 -11.93 5.27 12.79
CA PRO A 54 -12.83 4.32 13.45
C PRO A 54 -12.96 2.99 12.71
N ARG A 55 -12.57 2.93 11.43
CA ARG A 55 -12.57 1.69 10.65
C ARG A 55 -11.31 0.85 10.83
N GLY A 56 -10.41 1.29 11.70
CA GLY A 56 -9.15 0.64 11.98
C GLY A 56 -7.95 1.44 11.49
N PRO A 57 -6.75 1.07 11.92
CA PRO A 57 -5.55 1.83 11.57
C PRO A 57 -5.24 1.74 10.07
N ARG A 58 -4.69 2.82 9.53
CA ARG A 58 -4.12 2.84 8.18
C ARG A 58 -2.61 2.90 8.31
N TYR A 59 -1.92 2.37 7.33
CA TYR A 59 -0.46 2.31 7.32
C TYR A 59 0.06 2.93 6.03
N GLU A 60 1.11 3.74 6.15
CA GLU A 60 1.85 4.24 5.00
C GLU A 60 3.11 3.42 4.85
N VAL A 61 3.16 2.63 3.79
CA VAL A 61 4.35 1.84 3.44
C VAL A 61 5.13 2.63 2.39
N VAL A 62 6.43 2.79 2.60
CA VAL A 62 7.31 3.48 1.65
C VAL A 62 8.40 2.53 1.21
N GLY A 63 8.60 2.40 -0.08
CA GLY A 63 9.65 1.56 -0.64
C GLY A 63 9.92 1.90 -2.10
N PRO A 64 10.95 1.28 -2.70
CA PRO A 64 11.27 1.55 -4.09
C PRO A 64 10.28 0.89 -5.04
N GLY A 65 9.89 1.61 -6.09
CA GLY A 65 9.19 1.05 -7.22
C GLY A 65 10.18 0.33 -8.14
N THR A 66 9.68 -0.20 -9.26
CA THR A 66 10.49 -1.00 -10.18
C THR A 66 11.66 -0.23 -10.80
N ASN A 67 11.54 1.09 -10.89
CA ASN A 67 12.61 1.97 -11.42
C ASN A 67 13.41 2.68 -10.33
N GLY A 68 13.25 2.27 -9.07
CA GLY A 68 13.99 2.84 -7.95
C GLY A 68 13.39 4.10 -7.33
N ARG A 69 12.35 4.68 -7.94
CA ARG A 69 11.66 5.83 -7.33
C ARG A 69 10.97 5.39 -6.05
N GLN A 70 10.98 6.25 -5.02
CA GLN A 70 10.32 5.93 -3.76
C GLN A 70 8.81 6.10 -3.90
N VAL A 71 8.07 5.07 -3.54
CA VAL A 71 6.62 5.00 -3.66
C VAL A 71 6.02 4.85 -2.26
N ALA A 72 5.00 5.66 -1.96
CA ALA A 72 4.21 5.51 -0.75
C ALA A 72 2.88 4.86 -1.10
N VAL A 73 2.45 3.92 -0.27
CA VAL A 73 1.16 3.23 -0.41
C VAL A 73 0.45 3.32 0.93
N ILE A 74 -0.76 3.89 0.93
CA ILE A 74 -1.62 3.91 2.12
C ILE A 74 -2.57 2.74 2.03
N CYS A 75 -2.60 1.91 3.06
CA CYS A 75 -3.43 0.70 3.08
C CYS A 75 -3.99 0.43 4.48
N ARG A 76 -5.00 -0.43 4.54
CA ARG A 76 -5.63 -0.87 5.78
C ARG A 76 -5.98 -2.34 5.67
N ILE A 77 -5.83 -3.09 6.76
CA ILE A 77 -6.33 -4.45 6.84
C ILE A 77 -7.78 -4.37 7.31
N LYS A 78 -8.71 -4.79 6.47
CA LYS A 78 -10.14 -4.75 6.77
C LYS A 78 -10.53 -5.84 7.76
N ALA A 79 -11.69 -5.68 8.39
CA ALA A 79 -12.25 -6.69 9.29
C ALA A 79 -12.45 -8.04 8.57
N THR A 80 -12.65 -8.00 7.25
CA THR A 80 -12.77 -9.22 6.43
C THR A 80 -11.45 -9.98 6.26
N GLY A 81 -10.33 -9.35 6.63
CA GLY A 81 -8.99 -9.88 6.41
C GLY A 81 -8.34 -9.41 5.12
N MET A 82 -9.10 -8.78 4.22
CA MET A 82 -8.55 -8.25 2.97
C MET A 82 -7.75 -6.99 3.22
N LEU A 83 -6.66 -6.83 2.47
CA LEU A 83 -5.87 -5.59 2.48
C LEU A 83 -6.51 -4.61 1.50
N LEU A 84 -6.87 -3.42 1.97
CA LEU A 84 -7.42 -2.37 1.12
C LEU A 84 -6.33 -1.36 0.78
N PHE A 85 -6.02 -1.21 -0.50
CA PHE A 85 -5.17 -0.14 -1.00
C PHE A 85 -6.01 1.13 -1.17
N ILE A 86 -5.66 2.17 -0.41
CA ILE A 86 -6.47 3.40 -0.35
C ILE A 86 -5.97 4.45 -1.32
N THR A 87 -4.67 4.76 -1.27
CA THR A 87 -4.03 5.72 -2.18
C THR A 87 -2.55 5.41 -2.32
N THR A 88 -1.93 5.99 -3.34
CA THR A 88 -0.50 5.82 -3.59
C THR A 88 0.05 7.10 -4.24
N TYR A 89 1.34 7.38 -4.02
CA TYR A 89 1.99 8.56 -4.57
C TYR A 89 3.51 8.40 -4.52
N LEU A 90 4.20 9.23 -5.30
CA LEU A 90 5.66 9.28 -5.24
C LEU A 90 6.11 10.11 -4.04
N VAL A 91 7.16 9.66 -3.38
CA VAL A 91 7.82 10.37 -2.29
C VAL A 91 9.06 11.05 -2.86
N GLU A 92 9.14 12.35 -2.66
CA GLU A 92 10.29 13.15 -3.10
C GLU A 92 11.21 13.49 -1.94
#